data_d2a6e7e52a9d974234d4f68e4d5cd3f5
#
_entry.id   d2a6e7e52a9d974234d4f68e4d5cd3f5
#
_cell.length_a   1.000
_cell.length_b   1.000
_cell.length_c   1.000
_cell.angle_alpha   90.00
_cell.angle_beta   90.00
_cell.angle_gamma   90.00
#
_symmetry.space_group_name_H-M   'P 1'
#
loop_
_entity.id
_entity.type
_entity.pdbx_description
1 polymer ?
#
loop_
_entity_poly.entity_id
_entity_poly.type
_entity_poly.pdbx_seq_one_letter_code
_entity_poly.pdbx_strand_id
1 'polypeptide(L)' 'MTDSKIKSAKKLLASGVPPRDVASNLGVSVPTLYRWIPASVHP' A
#
# COMPACT_ATOMS: atom_id res chain seq x y z
N MET A 1 2.86 10.42 -8.12
CA MET A 1 3.10 9.70 -6.85
C MET A 1 4.56 9.34 -6.73
N THR A 2 5.10 9.45 -5.55
CA THR A 2 6.52 9.24 -5.34
C THR A 2 6.83 7.80 -4.94
N ASP A 3 7.99 7.33 -5.37
CA ASP A 3 8.44 5.98 -5.03
C ASP A 3 8.57 5.77 -3.52
N SER A 4 8.89 6.82 -2.78
CA SER A 4 9.02 6.69 -1.33
C SER A 4 7.69 6.29 -0.68
N LYS A 5 6.58 6.83 -1.15
CA LYS A 5 5.28 6.44 -0.60
C LYS A 5 4.94 4.99 -0.92
N ILE A 6 5.28 4.56 -2.13
CA ILE A 6 5.04 3.18 -2.53
C ILE A 6 5.90 2.23 -1.69
N LYS A 7 7.15 2.58 -1.48
CA LYS A 7 8.06 1.77 -0.64
C LYS A 7 7.55 1.68 0.79
N SER A 8 7.09 2.79 1.35
CA SER A 8 6.53 2.80 2.70
C SER A 8 5.31 1.91 2.79
N ALA A 9 4.44 1.97 1.79
CA ALA A 9 3.24 1.14 1.76
C ALA A 9 3.61 -0.33 1.74
N LYS A 10 4.55 -0.72 0.89
CA LYS A 10 5.01 -2.10 0.82
C LYS A 10 5.57 -2.57 2.16
N LYS A 11 6.34 -1.73 2.80
CA LYS A 11 6.95 -2.06 4.08
C LYS A 11 5.90 -2.27 5.16
N LEU A 12 4.88 -1.41 5.20
CA LEU A 12 3.79 -1.53 6.15
C LEU A 12 3.02 -2.84 5.94
N LEU A 13 2.72 -3.16 4.70
CA LEU A 13 2.02 -4.40 4.38
C LEU A 13 2.84 -5.61 4.78
N ALA A 14 4.14 -5.57 4.57
CA ALA A 14 5.05 -6.65 4.94
C ALA A 14 5.13 -6.81 6.46
N SER A 15 4.91 -5.73 7.20
CA SER A 15 4.91 -5.78 8.66
C SER A 15 3.60 -6.31 9.25
N GLY A 16 2.60 -6.52 8.43
CA GLY A 16 1.32 -7.03 8.88
C GLY A 16 0.23 -5.97 9.01
N VAL A 17 0.52 -4.75 8.58
CA VAL A 17 -0.48 -3.68 8.58
C VAL A 17 -1.51 -3.96 7.49
N PRO A 18 -2.82 -3.90 7.79
CA PRO A 18 -3.82 -4.18 6.78
C PRO A 18 -3.83 -3.13 5.67
N PRO A 19 -4.19 -3.53 4.45
CA PRO A 19 -4.19 -2.60 3.32
C PRO A 19 -5.08 -1.38 3.53
N ARG A 20 -6.18 -1.55 4.24
CA ARG A 20 -7.07 -0.42 4.52
C ARG A 20 -6.36 0.65 5.36
N ASP A 21 -5.56 0.23 6.32
CA ASP A 21 -4.80 1.16 7.15
C ASP A 21 -3.71 1.85 6.34
N VAL A 22 -3.03 1.11 5.49
CA VAL A 22 -2.01 1.66 4.61
C VAL A 22 -2.63 2.69 3.67
N ALA A 23 -3.75 2.37 3.07
CA ALA A 23 -4.46 3.29 2.18
C ALA A 23 -4.88 4.56 2.91
N SER A 24 -5.40 4.41 4.12
CA SER A 24 -5.80 5.54 4.95
C SER A 24 -4.60 6.44 5.27
N ASN A 25 -3.48 5.84 5.59
CA ASN A 25 -2.24 6.56 5.86
C ASN A 25 -1.79 7.39 4.67
N LEU A 26 -1.95 6.84 3.47
CA LEU A 26 -1.55 7.51 2.24
C LEU A 26 -2.61 8.47 1.71
N GLY A 27 -3.81 8.42 2.27
CA GLY A 27 -4.91 9.26 1.81
C GLY A 27 -5.51 8.80 0.50
N VAL A 28 -5.50 7.50 0.24
CA VAL A 28 -6.04 6.92 -0.99
C VAL A 28 -6.99 5.78 -0.65
N SER A 29 -7.75 5.33 -1.64
CA SER A 29 -8.62 4.17 -1.46
C SER A 29 -7.83 2.88 -1.62
N VAL A 30 -8.36 1.78 -1.08
CA VAL A 30 -7.72 0.47 -1.19
C VAL A 30 -7.49 0.07 -2.65
N PRO A 31 -8.49 0.22 -3.55
CA PRO A 31 -8.25 -0.10 -4.97
C PRO A 31 -7.10 0.69 -5.57
N THR A 32 -6.96 1.96 -5.22
CA THR A 32 -5.87 2.79 -5.71
C THR A 32 -4.52 2.27 -5.19
N LEU A 33 -4.50 1.88 -3.92
CA LEU A 33 -3.30 1.31 -3.32
C LEU A 33 -2.84 0.07 -4.09
N TYR A 34 -3.76 -0.82 -4.41
CA TYR A 34 -3.45 -2.06 -5.12
C TYR A 34 -2.96 -1.81 -6.54
N ARG A 35 -3.38 -0.71 -7.15
CA ARG A 35 -2.87 -0.35 -8.47
C ARG A 35 -1.38 -0.04 -8.43
N TRP A 36 -0.91 0.46 -7.29
CA TRP A 36 0.50 0.81 -7.12
C TRP A 36 1.36 -0.39 -6.71
N ILE A 37 0.75 -1.35 -6.02
CA ILE A 37 1.49 -2.50 -5.48
C ILE A 37 0.79 -3.80 -5.89
N PRO A 38 0.65 -4.06 -7.18
CA PRO A 38 -0.13 -5.21 -7.64
C PRO A 38 0.53 -6.54 -7.34
N ALA A 39 1.84 -6.60 -7.43
CA ALA A 39 2.55 -7.87 -7.27
C ALA A 39 2.78 -8.25 -5.83
N SER A 40 2.94 -7.26 -4.96
CA SER A 40 3.35 -7.51 -3.58
C SER A 40 2.22 -8.05 -2.70
N VAL A 41 0.98 -7.78 -3.07
CA VAL A 41 -0.16 -8.14 -2.24
C VAL A 41 -1.09 -9.11 -2.93
N HIS A 42 -0.64 -9.70 -3.99
CA HIS A 42 -1.46 -10.65 -4.71
C HIS A 42 -1.58 -11.94 -3.90
N PRO A 43 -2.78 -12.35 -3.56
CA PRO A 43 -2.98 -13.58 -2.78
C PRO A 43 -2.60 -14.83 -3.56
#